data_ae75962e137a017b944315a2c03547c3
#
_entry.id   ae75962e137a017b944315a2c03547c3
#
_cell.length_a   1.000
_cell.length_b   1.000
_cell.length_c   1.000
_cell.angle_alpha   90.00
_cell.angle_beta   90.00
_cell.angle_gamma   90.00
#
_symmetry.space_group_name_H-M   'P 1'
#
loop_
_entity.id
_entity.type
_entity.pdbx_description
1 polymer ?
#
loop_
_entity_poly.entity_id
_entity_poly.type
_entity_poly.pdbx_seq_one_letter_code
_entity_poly.pdbx_strand_id
1 'polypeptide(L)'
;MLGWMPYFSKKKSAPALHGCSVKTATRIPDHSSMMTATMPTVQTAANGRKFPKFDLYRLLHTVFQPTFGCKICILIDLPDLAEAKDRAFLKNPQRAIQRRAQEYFYQGLHNGVMDELALKGGEMFAYVQTGGSNLDLPDECVDMHGNRLSLEGDIYPNYDIILAITTYSATAPLTAFAKQYGFRGATLHGVNEVILNSGLAVDYEEVSRDAEKLRLAMTKADSVEIDFGLESGEVLTAKLELSGQEAQKSHGLCRGNTPDVANLPAGEVYFVPTSAEGHFPMKYEDGTLGRLTVTGGRIIRSDLIAGHQATIDAHNARLLDDPMTGVLGELGFGTQVLPVSGSDIQDEKVLGTCHLATGRDDHLGGHITPDQFKRRQNATHDDILFAPHKTPNFDIKQVRMIRGTQREVLIEHFQPAKFLLDALAQ
;
A
#
# COMPACT_ATOMS: atom_id res chain seq x y z
N MET A 1 -23.39 -2.82 20.55
CA MET A 1 -22.80 -1.71 21.31
C MET A 1 -21.78 -2.29 22.28
N LEU A 2 -20.53 -2.31 21.92
CA LEU A 2 -19.41 -2.49 22.83
C LEU A 2 -18.22 -1.76 22.15
N GLY A 3 -17.96 -0.56 22.66
CA GLY A 3 -16.90 0.29 22.15
C GLY A 3 -15.51 -0.17 22.64
N TRP A 4 -14.54 -0.09 21.81
CA TRP A 4 -13.15 -0.26 22.14
C TRP A 4 -12.60 1.08 22.67
N MET A 5 -12.09 1.08 23.93
CA MET A 5 -11.31 2.17 24.50
C MET A 5 -9.82 1.84 24.43
N PRO A 6 -8.95 2.80 24.14
CA PRO A 6 -7.50 2.59 24.16
C PRO A 6 -6.95 2.64 25.61
N TYR A 7 -6.12 1.68 25.94
CA TYR A 7 -5.41 1.59 27.21
C TYR A 7 -4.11 2.42 27.16
N PHE A 8 -4.05 3.47 27.97
CA PHE A 8 -2.80 4.18 28.25
C PHE A 8 -1.97 3.42 29.28
N SER A 9 -0.75 3.00 28.94
CA SER A 9 0.24 2.44 29.85
C SER A 9 1.24 3.50 30.26
N LYS A 10 1.31 3.73 31.60
CA LYS A 10 2.30 4.60 32.26
C LYS A 10 3.66 3.92 32.30
N LYS A 11 4.70 4.59 31.82
CA LYS A 11 6.11 4.22 32.01
C LYS A 11 6.48 4.30 33.51
N LYS A 12 7.06 3.21 34.03
CA LYS A 12 7.86 3.21 35.27
C LYS A 12 9.32 3.04 34.92
N SER A 13 10.15 3.93 35.45
CA SER A 13 11.62 3.92 35.40
C SER A 13 12.21 2.84 36.31
N ALA A 14 13.24 2.12 35.84
CA ALA A 14 14.08 1.22 36.65
C ALA A 14 15.53 1.72 36.66
N PRO A 15 16.29 1.44 37.73
CA PRO A 15 17.54 2.12 38.05
C PRO A 15 18.78 1.45 37.46
N ALA A 16 19.85 2.26 37.37
CA ALA A 16 21.17 1.87 36.87
C ALA A 16 21.90 0.90 37.82
N LEU A 17 22.64 -0.06 37.27
CA LEU A 17 23.65 -0.83 37.99
C LEU A 17 25.01 -0.69 37.32
N HIS A 18 26.01 -0.53 38.16
CA HIS A 18 27.41 -0.26 37.90
C HIS A 18 28.19 -1.47 37.33
N GLY A 19 29.26 -1.11 36.70
CA GLY A 19 30.21 -1.84 35.93
C GLY A 19 30.93 -3.04 36.61
N CYS A 20 31.50 -3.85 35.73
CA CYS A 20 32.67 -4.63 36.04
C CYS A 20 33.53 -4.85 34.79
N SER A 21 34.79 -4.51 34.88
CA SER A 21 35.86 -4.68 33.89
C SER A 21 36.44 -6.10 33.98
N VAL A 22 36.73 -6.78 32.86
CA VAL A 22 37.74 -7.84 32.80
C VAL A 22 38.32 -8.05 31.39
N LYS A 23 39.59 -7.68 31.26
CA LYS A 23 40.76 -8.37 30.65
C LYS A 23 40.68 -9.01 29.25
N THR A 24 41.54 -8.45 28.43
CA THR A 24 42.38 -8.95 27.33
C THR A 24 42.44 -10.47 27.08
N ALA A 25 42.16 -10.86 25.84
CA ALA A 25 42.64 -12.09 25.24
C ALA A 25 43.10 -11.86 23.78
N THR A 26 44.21 -12.44 23.50
CA THR A 26 45.14 -12.57 22.39
C THR A 26 44.55 -12.58 20.96
N ARG A 27 45.25 -11.83 20.07
CA ARG A 27 45.10 -11.83 18.60
C ARG A 27 45.52 -13.20 18.01
N ILE A 28 44.67 -13.70 17.10
CA ILE A 28 45.01 -14.69 16.06
C ILE A 28 45.04 -13.94 14.72
N PRO A 29 46.04 -14.17 13.82
CA PRO A 29 46.13 -13.42 12.58
C PRO A 29 45.08 -13.85 11.54
N ASP A 30 44.45 -12.84 10.96
CA ASP A 30 43.47 -12.95 9.89
C ASP A 30 44.17 -13.13 8.53
N HIS A 31 43.85 -14.21 7.85
CA HIS A 31 44.21 -14.43 6.45
C HIS A 31 42.91 -14.66 5.65
N SER A 32 42.53 -13.67 4.91
CA SER A 32 41.92 -13.65 3.59
C SER A 32 40.90 -12.54 3.43
N SER A 33 41.39 -11.37 3.08
CA SER A 33 40.53 -10.32 2.48
C SER A 33 40.39 -10.63 1.00
N MET A 34 39.40 -11.40 0.61
CA MET A 34 38.74 -11.22 -0.68
C MET A 34 37.60 -10.25 -0.44
N MET A 35 37.80 -9.00 -0.79
CA MET A 35 36.72 -8.01 -0.92
C MET A 35 35.80 -8.45 -2.07
N THR A 36 34.79 -9.25 -1.77
CA THR A 36 33.59 -9.29 -2.59
C THR A 36 32.90 -7.94 -2.40
N ALA A 37 32.95 -7.09 -3.41
CA ALA A 37 32.15 -5.90 -3.45
C ALA A 37 30.67 -6.32 -3.38
N THR A 38 30.08 -6.24 -2.19
CA THR A 38 28.66 -6.44 -2.00
C THR A 38 27.93 -5.36 -2.76
N MET A 39 27.10 -5.72 -3.73
CA MET A 39 26.22 -4.75 -4.38
C MET A 39 25.38 -4.03 -3.31
N PRO A 40 25.21 -2.72 -3.40
CA PRO A 40 24.36 -2.01 -2.45
C PRO A 40 22.93 -2.57 -2.50
N THR A 41 22.32 -2.76 -1.33
CA THR A 41 20.92 -3.16 -1.25
C THR A 41 20.03 -2.07 -1.86
N VAL A 42 18.81 -2.42 -2.29
CA VAL A 42 17.83 -1.46 -2.83
C VAL A 42 17.62 -0.31 -1.84
N GLN A 43 17.55 -0.59 -0.54
CA GLN A 43 17.41 0.43 0.51
C GLN A 43 18.65 1.36 0.58
N THR A 44 19.86 0.83 0.41
CA THR A 44 21.08 1.66 0.37
C THR A 44 21.09 2.54 -0.87
N ALA A 45 20.66 2.02 -2.03
CA ALA A 45 20.51 2.79 -3.26
C ALA A 45 19.45 3.90 -3.10
N ALA A 46 18.31 3.59 -2.47
CA ALA A 46 17.25 4.56 -2.20
C ALA A 46 17.70 5.70 -1.28
N ASN A 47 18.47 5.39 -0.22
CA ASN A 47 19.01 6.38 0.70
C ASN A 47 20.03 7.33 0.04
N GLY A 48 20.70 6.88 -1.02
CA GLY A 48 21.61 7.70 -1.84
C GLY A 48 20.93 8.50 -2.96
N ARG A 49 19.68 8.18 -3.30
CA ARG A 49 18.92 8.86 -4.36
C ARG A 49 18.41 10.20 -3.88
N LYS A 50 18.63 11.24 -4.68
CA LYS A 50 18.09 12.58 -4.45
C LYS A 50 16.77 12.70 -5.21
N PHE A 51 15.70 12.94 -4.47
CA PHE A 51 14.39 13.24 -5.04
C PHE A 51 14.22 14.76 -5.16
N PRO A 52 13.53 15.26 -6.20
CA PRO A 52 13.14 16.66 -6.26
C PRO A 52 12.13 16.96 -5.14
N LYS A 53 11.94 18.25 -4.84
CA LYS A 53 10.86 18.65 -3.94
C LYS A 53 9.50 18.28 -4.53
N PHE A 54 8.53 18.01 -3.65
CA PHE A 54 7.14 17.84 -4.06
C PHE A 54 6.66 19.06 -4.85
N ASP A 55 5.99 18.79 -5.96
CA ASP A 55 5.46 19.81 -6.88
C ASP A 55 4.09 19.32 -7.37
N LEU A 56 3.05 20.01 -6.93
CA LEU A 56 1.67 19.66 -7.25
C LEU A 56 1.34 19.87 -8.74
N TYR A 57 1.91 20.91 -9.37
CA TYR A 57 1.75 21.13 -10.81
C TYR A 57 2.27 19.93 -11.58
N ARG A 58 3.52 19.52 -11.30
CA ARG A 58 4.14 18.39 -11.97
C ARG A 58 3.34 17.10 -11.74
N LEU A 59 2.87 16.84 -10.51
CA LEU A 59 2.08 15.67 -10.19
C LEU A 59 0.79 15.64 -11.04
N LEU A 60 0.01 16.70 -11.01
CA LEU A 60 -1.27 16.77 -11.74
C LEU A 60 -1.07 16.75 -13.25
N HIS A 61 -0.07 17.47 -13.75
CA HIS A 61 0.26 17.49 -15.18
C HIS A 61 0.68 16.11 -15.67
N THR A 62 1.55 15.42 -14.92
CA THR A 62 2.05 14.10 -15.34
C THR A 62 0.99 13.02 -15.20
N VAL A 63 0.29 12.97 -14.07
CA VAL A 63 -0.70 11.93 -13.80
C VAL A 63 -1.94 12.08 -14.69
N PHE A 64 -2.50 13.28 -14.83
CA PHE A 64 -3.82 13.47 -15.45
C PHE A 64 -3.80 14.13 -16.82
N GLN A 65 -2.77 14.94 -17.14
CA GLN A 65 -2.78 15.83 -18.31
C GLN A 65 -4.15 16.53 -18.45
N PRO A 66 -4.55 17.34 -17.45
CA PRO A 66 -5.89 17.92 -17.43
C PRO A 66 -6.11 18.84 -18.62
N THR A 67 -7.32 18.84 -19.18
CA THR A 67 -7.72 19.75 -20.25
C THR A 67 -8.19 21.09 -19.69
N PHE A 68 -8.21 22.12 -20.51
CA PHE A 68 -8.70 23.45 -20.14
C PHE A 68 -10.10 23.40 -19.51
N GLY A 69 -10.24 24.00 -18.33
CA GLY A 69 -11.50 24.09 -17.62
C GLY A 69 -11.93 22.85 -16.85
N CYS A 70 -11.07 21.83 -16.79
CA CYS A 70 -11.26 20.62 -15.99
C CYS A 70 -11.50 20.99 -14.52
N LYS A 71 -12.56 20.45 -13.91
CA LYS A 71 -12.92 20.72 -12.51
C LYS A 71 -12.26 19.70 -11.59
N ILE A 72 -11.55 20.18 -10.58
CA ILE A 72 -10.86 19.36 -9.58
C ILE A 72 -11.40 19.61 -8.19
N CYS A 73 -11.50 18.56 -7.35
CA CYS A 73 -11.74 18.69 -5.91
C CYS A 73 -10.84 17.77 -5.10
N ILE A 74 -10.82 18.02 -3.78
CA ILE A 74 -10.11 17.24 -2.80
C ILE A 74 -11.12 16.61 -1.85
N LEU A 75 -11.01 15.29 -1.63
CA LEU A 75 -11.72 14.56 -0.60
C LEU A 75 -10.76 14.22 0.54
N ILE A 76 -11.20 14.46 1.77
CA ILE A 76 -10.52 13.99 2.99
C ILE A 76 -11.50 13.17 3.83
N ASP A 77 -10.97 12.32 4.70
CA ASP A 77 -11.76 11.59 5.68
C ASP A 77 -11.56 12.16 7.09
N LEU A 78 -12.62 12.25 7.87
CA LEU A 78 -12.58 12.72 9.25
C LEU A 78 -13.36 11.77 10.17
N PRO A 79 -12.91 11.50 11.40
CA PRO A 79 -13.72 10.72 12.37
C PRO A 79 -15.03 11.41 12.75
N ASP A 80 -15.03 12.75 12.74
CA ASP A 80 -16.20 13.60 13.02
C ASP A 80 -16.26 14.72 11.97
N LEU A 81 -17.36 14.80 11.23
CA LEU A 81 -17.58 15.83 10.21
C LEU A 81 -17.62 17.25 10.79
N ALA A 82 -17.91 17.41 12.07
CA ALA A 82 -17.84 18.73 12.73
C ALA A 82 -16.43 19.34 12.69
N GLU A 83 -15.37 18.50 12.57
CA GLU A 83 -13.98 18.98 12.43
C GLU A 83 -13.73 19.66 11.05
N ALA A 84 -14.58 19.46 10.05
CA ALA A 84 -14.46 20.12 8.74
C ALA A 84 -14.75 21.61 8.82
N LYS A 85 -15.77 22.00 9.61
CA LYS A 85 -16.22 23.38 9.71
C LYS A 85 -15.07 24.30 10.12
N ASP A 86 -14.88 25.36 9.32
CA ASP A 86 -13.79 26.33 9.48
C ASP A 86 -12.40 25.68 9.59
N ARG A 87 -12.26 24.49 9.00
CA ARG A 87 -11.06 23.66 9.02
C ARG A 87 -10.56 23.38 10.46
N ALA A 88 -11.47 23.09 11.40
CA ALA A 88 -11.12 22.85 12.79
C ALA A 88 -10.13 21.67 12.96
N PHE A 89 -10.12 20.68 12.04
CA PHE A 89 -9.16 19.58 11.99
C PHE A 89 -7.69 20.05 11.97
N LEU A 90 -7.39 21.25 11.49
CA LEU A 90 -6.02 21.80 11.49
C LEU A 90 -5.44 21.99 12.88
N LYS A 91 -6.31 22.17 13.88
CA LYS A 91 -5.91 22.33 15.29
C LYS A 91 -5.63 20.98 15.97
N ASN A 92 -6.05 19.87 15.38
CA ASN A 92 -5.88 18.54 15.95
C ASN A 92 -4.58 17.89 15.44
N PRO A 93 -3.57 17.61 16.29
CA PRO A 93 -2.32 16.97 15.87
C PRO A 93 -2.51 15.57 15.29
N GLN A 94 -3.60 14.87 15.63
CA GLN A 94 -3.92 13.54 15.09
C GLN A 94 -4.42 13.56 13.65
N ARG A 95 -4.72 14.73 13.09
CA ARG A 95 -5.15 14.91 11.69
C ARG A 95 -3.97 15.26 10.76
N ALA A 96 -2.87 14.55 10.90
CA ALA A 96 -1.65 14.84 10.14
C ALA A 96 -1.84 14.71 8.63
N ILE A 97 -2.59 13.70 8.16
CA ILE A 97 -2.88 13.45 6.74
C ILE A 97 -3.74 14.59 6.18
N GLN A 98 -4.83 14.95 6.87
CA GLN A 98 -5.74 16.00 6.46
C GLN A 98 -5.09 17.39 6.47
N ARG A 99 -4.14 17.62 7.42
CA ARG A 99 -3.33 18.85 7.39
C ARG A 99 -2.43 18.91 6.17
N ARG A 100 -1.81 17.77 5.75
CA ARG A 100 -1.04 17.71 4.51
C ARG A 100 -1.92 17.91 3.28
N ALA A 101 -3.13 17.36 3.28
CA ALA A 101 -4.11 17.65 2.22
C ALA A 101 -4.38 19.16 2.10
N GLN A 102 -4.54 19.86 3.23
CA GLN A 102 -4.71 21.32 3.25
C GLN A 102 -3.45 22.04 2.77
N GLU A 103 -2.29 21.70 3.31
CA GLU A 103 -1.04 22.43 3.10
C GLU A 103 -0.47 22.23 1.68
N TYR A 104 -0.36 21.00 1.22
CA TYR A 104 0.31 20.69 -0.03
C TYR A 104 -0.64 20.66 -1.24
N PHE A 105 -1.89 20.25 -1.05
CA PHE A 105 -2.82 20.08 -2.16
C PHE A 105 -3.79 21.27 -2.25
N TYR A 106 -4.56 21.57 -1.20
CA TYR A 106 -5.50 22.68 -1.25
C TYR A 106 -4.81 24.03 -1.47
N GLN A 107 -3.80 24.35 -0.64
CA GLN A 107 -3.04 25.59 -0.82
C GLN A 107 -2.24 25.57 -2.12
N GLY A 108 -1.68 24.44 -2.53
CA GLY A 108 -0.97 24.29 -3.80
C GLY A 108 -1.86 24.64 -4.99
N LEU A 109 -3.09 24.12 -5.03
CA LEU A 109 -4.08 24.49 -6.06
C LEU A 109 -4.30 26.00 -6.11
N HIS A 110 -4.56 26.63 -4.95
CA HIS A 110 -4.91 28.05 -4.86
C HIS A 110 -3.69 29.00 -4.97
N ASN A 111 -2.48 28.50 -4.84
CA ASN A 111 -1.23 29.28 -4.97
C ASN A 111 -0.65 29.25 -6.39
N GLY A 112 -1.50 29.05 -7.41
CA GLY A 112 -1.12 29.21 -8.81
C GLY A 112 -1.35 27.97 -9.68
N VAL A 113 -1.37 26.75 -9.13
CA VAL A 113 -1.50 25.51 -9.94
C VAL A 113 -2.82 25.49 -10.72
N MET A 114 -3.91 26.02 -10.17
CA MET A 114 -5.18 26.11 -10.89
C MET A 114 -5.08 27.01 -12.12
N ASP A 115 -4.40 28.15 -12.00
CA ASP A 115 -4.21 29.08 -13.12
C ASP A 115 -3.27 28.48 -14.16
N GLU A 116 -2.14 27.89 -13.74
CA GLU A 116 -1.13 27.30 -14.62
C GLU A 116 -1.68 26.10 -15.43
N LEU A 117 -2.56 25.28 -14.83
CA LEU A 117 -3.22 24.15 -15.49
C LEU A 117 -4.60 24.50 -16.05
N ALA A 118 -5.02 25.75 -15.94
CA ALA A 118 -6.35 26.23 -16.36
C ALA A 118 -7.51 25.39 -15.78
N LEU A 119 -7.39 25.02 -14.51
CA LEU A 119 -8.38 24.22 -13.77
C LEU A 119 -9.50 25.11 -13.20
N LYS A 120 -10.60 24.47 -12.83
CA LYS A 120 -11.71 25.05 -12.07
C LYS A 120 -11.98 24.22 -10.82
N GLY A 121 -12.80 24.76 -9.91
CA GLY A 121 -13.12 24.10 -8.65
C GLY A 121 -12.06 24.38 -7.60
N GLY A 122 -11.40 23.36 -7.11
CA GLY A 122 -10.37 23.45 -6.06
C GLY A 122 -10.95 23.35 -4.65
N GLU A 123 -12.23 23.02 -4.52
CA GLU A 123 -12.90 22.84 -3.23
C GLU A 123 -12.42 21.59 -2.52
N MET A 124 -12.55 21.61 -1.18
CA MET A 124 -12.26 20.47 -0.32
C MET A 124 -13.55 20.03 0.39
N PHE A 125 -13.77 18.72 0.40
CA PHE A 125 -14.90 18.07 1.06
C PHE A 125 -14.42 16.99 2.02
N ALA A 126 -15.19 16.71 3.06
CA ALA A 126 -14.88 15.68 4.04
C ALA A 126 -16.04 14.68 4.18
N TYR A 127 -15.72 13.39 4.26
CA TYR A 127 -16.64 12.32 4.62
C TYR A 127 -16.19 11.62 5.91
N VAL A 128 -17.09 10.86 6.55
CA VAL A 128 -16.77 10.12 7.79
C VAL A 128 -15.84 8.94 7.46
N GLN A 129 -14.78 8.77 8.24
CA GLN A 129 -13.83 7.65 8.11
C GLN A 129 -14.57 6.30 8.08
N THR A 130 -14.19 5.46 7.13
CA THR A 130 -14.79 4.13 6.94
C THR A 130 -14.37 3.10 7.99
N GLY A 131 -13.22 3.32 8.64
CA GLY A 131 -12.65 2.40 9.62
C GLY A 131 -11.89 1.21 9.04
N GLY A 132 -11.73 1.15 7.70
CA GLY A 132 -10.96 0.13 6.99
C GLY A 132 -10.68 0.54 5.56
N SER A 133 -9.60 0.02 4.98
CA SER A 133 -9.21 0.29 3.59
C SER A 133 -10.17 -0.35 2.60
N ASN A 134 -10.48 0.42 1.56
CA ASN A 134 -11.31 0.00 0.42
C ASN A 134 -12.77 -0.37 0.78
N LEU A 135 -13.26 0.02 1.96
CA LEU A 135 -14.68 -0.05 2.29
C LEU A 135 -15.48 0.97 1.47
N ASP A 136 -16.76 0.67 1.26
CA ASP A 136 -17.68 1.59 0.59
C ASP A 136 -17.72 2.94 1.32
N LEU A 137 -17.67 4.03 0.54
CA LEU A 137 -17.71 5.38 1.10
C LEU A 137 -19.15 5.75 1.49
N PRO A 138 -19.33 6.50 2.59
CA PRO A 138 -20.63 7.08 2.90
C PRO A 138 -20.99 8.13 1.85
N ASP A 139 -22.28 8.24 1.47
CA ASP A 139 -22.71 9.28 0.53
C ASP A 139 -22.68 10.67 1.15
N GLU A 140 -22.94 10.78 2.46
CA GLU A 140 -22.91 12.06 3.16
C GLU A 140 -21.49 12.61 3.27
N CYS A 141 -21.28 13.84 2.80
CA CYS A 141 -20.07 14.60 3.01
C CYS A 141 -20.41 16.05 3.41
N VAL A 142 -19.41 16.82 3.78
CA VAL A 142 -19.55 18.24 4.11
C VAL A 142 -18.48 19.07 3.42
N ASP A 143 -18.80 20.34 3.12
CA ASP A 143 -17.81 21.32 2.73
C ASP A 143 -17.06 21.90 3.96
N MET A 144 -16.09 22.79 3.72
CA MET A 144 -15.30 23.41 4.79
C MET A 144 -16.05 24.51 5.57
N HIS A 145 -17.33 24.76 5.26
CA HIS A 145 -18.25 25.60 6.02
C HIS A 145 -19.21 24.77 6.90
N GLY A 146 -19.21 23.44 6.71
CA GLY A 146 -20.08 22.49 7.43
C GLY A 146 -21.43 22.28 6.76
N ASN A 147 -21.61 22.71 5.50
CA ASN A 147 -22.81 22.41 4.72
C ASN A 147 -22.77 20.94 4.28
N ARG A 148 -23.90 20.24 4.48
CA ARG A 148 -24.06 18.84 4.07
C ARG A 148 -24.30 18.73 2.57
N LEU A 149 -23.66 17.75 1.96
CA LEU A 149 -23.67 17.42 0.54
C LEU A 149 -23.71 15.89 0.36
N SER A 150 -24.01 15.45 -0.85
CA SER A 150 -23.95 14.05 -1.28
C SER A 150 -22.74 13.85 -2.20
N LEU A 151 -21.93 12.83 -1.95
CA LEU A 151 -20.86 12.45 -2.87
C LEU A 151 -21.43 12.08 -4.25
N GLU A 152 -22.50 11.27 -4.27
CA GLU A 152 -23.13 10.80 -5.50
C GLU A 152 -23.99 11.87 -6.19
N GLY A 153 -24.65 12.74 -5.42
CA GLY A 153 -25.52 13.78 -5.96
C GLY A 153 -24.80 15.08 -6.34
N ASP A 154 -23.86 15.51 -5.50
CA ASP A 154 -23.27 16.83 -5.61
C ASP A 154 -21.80 16.84 -6.03
N ILE A 155 -21.03 15.76 -5.73
CA ILE A 155 -19.59 15.76 -5.98
C ILE A 155 -19.23 14.99 -7.24
N TYR A 156 -19.49 13.69 -7.30
CA TYR A 156 -19.04 12.84 -8.42
C TYR A 156 -19.53 13.32 -9.79
N PRO A 157 -20.79 13.80 -9.96
CA PRO A 157 -21.27 14.28 -11.26
C PRO A 157 -20.70 15.64 -11.66
N ASN A 158 -20.11 16.39 -10.74
CA ASN A 158 -19.74 17.80 -10.95
C ASN A 158 -18.24 18.05 -11.04
N TYR A 159 -17.39 17.02 -10.85
CA TYR A 159 -15.94 17.13 -10.91
C TYR A 159 -15.35 16.13 -11.89
N ASP A 160 -14.33 16.57 -12.65
CA ASP A 160 -13.64 15.76 -13.64
C ASP A 160 -12.43 15.02 -13.02
N ILE A 161 -11.85 15.60 -11.94
CA ILE A 161 -10.72 15.03 -11.21
C ILE A 161 -11.00 15.09 -9.71
N ILE A 162 -10.84 13.95 -9.02
CA ILE A 162 -11.02 13.82 -7.58
C ILE A 162 -9.75 13.32 -6.94
N LEU A 163 -9.19 14.10 -5.99
CA LEU A 163 -8.02 13.72 -5.20
C LEU A 163 -8.48 13.29 -3.80
N ALA A 164 -8.41 12.02 -3.47
CA ALA A 164 -8.74 11.51 -2.14
C ALA A 164 -7.47 11.36 -1.30
N ILE A 165 -7.27 12.28 -0.34
CA ILE A 165 -6.12 12.29 0.57
C ILE A 165 -6.64 11.89 1.96
N THR A 166 -6.54 10.61 2.29
CA THR A 166 -7.33 9.96 3.33
C THR A 166 -6.49 9.11 4.28
N THR A 167 -7.07 8.76 5.40
CA THR A 167 -6.47 7.83 6.37
C THR A 167 -6.52 6.40 5.84
N TYR A 168 -7.69 5.99 5.32
CA TYR A 168 -7.91 4.67 4.72
C TYR A 168 -7.96 4.76 3.20
N SER A 169 -7.52 3.72 2.51
CA SER A 169 -7.60 3.66 1.05
C SER A 169 -9.05 3.75 0.58
N ALA A 170 -9.30 4.58 -0.41
CA ALA A 170 -10.58 4.73 -1.10
C ALA A 170 -10.52 4.24 -2.56
N THR A 171 -9.47 3.47 -2.93
CA THR A 171 -9.22 3.12 -4.34
C THR A 171 -10.36 2.29 -4.94
N ALA A 172 -10.78 1.22 -4.26
CA ALA A 172 -11.84 0.36 -4.78
C ALA A 172 -13.17 1.09 -4.96
N PRO A 173 -13.75 1.77 -3.95
CA PRO A 173 -15.01 2.48 -4.13
C PRO A 173 -14.92 3.61 -5.14
N LEU A 174 -13.85 4.41 -5.14
CA LEU A 174 -13.68 5.49 -6.11
C LEU A 174 -13.51 4.98 -7.54
N THR A 175 -12.84 3.84 -7.75
CA THR A 175 -12.75 3.21 -9.09
C THR A 175 -14.13 2.80 -9.61
N ALA A 176 -14.99 2.27 -8.76
CA ALA A 176 -16.37 1.94 -9.12
C ALA A 176 -17.17 3.21 -9.48
N PHE A 177 -17.10 4.24 -8.64
CA PHE A 177 -17.78 5.52 -8.89
C PHE A 177 -17.21 6.29 -10.08
N ALA A 178 -15.90 6.23 -10.32
CA ALA A 178 -15.29 6.82 -11.51
C ALA A 178 -15.91 6.25 -12.79
N LYS A 179 -16.07 4.94 -12.87
CA LYS A 179 -16.71 4.25 -14.00
C LYS A 179 -18.19 4.63 -14.14
N GLN A 180 -18.89 4.85 -13.03
CA GLN A 180 -20.29 5.20 -13.00
C GLN A 180 -20.56 6.66 -13.38
N TYR A 181 -19.76 7.61 -12.89
CA TYR A 181 -19.97 9.04 -13.02
C TYR A 181 -19.08 9.73 -14.06
N GLY A 182 -18.07 9.04 -14.57
CA GLY A 182 -17.22 9.52 -15.66
C GLY A 182 -16.04 10.38 -15.24
N PHE A 183 -15.69 10.47 -13.95
CA PHE A 183 -14.53 11.23 -13.48
C PHE A 183 -13.23 10.39 -13.50
N ARG A 184 -12.10 11.07 -13.34
CA ARG A 184 -10.80 10.46 -13.04
C ARG A 184 -10.38 10.83 -11.63
N GLY A 185 -9.55 10.02 -10.97
CA GLY A 185 -9.14 10.33 -9.63
C GLY A 185 -7.75 9.83 -9.26
N ALA A 186 -7.31 10.24 -8.08
CA ALA A 186 -6.18 9.64 -7.40
C ALA A 186 -6.48 9.46 -5.92
N THR A 187 -6.07 8.32 -5.37
CA THR A 187 -6.07 8.05 -3.94
C THR A 187 -4.66 8.13 -3.39
N LEU A 188 -4.52 8.86 -2.27
CA LEU A 188 -3.26 9.16 -1.60
C LEU A 188 -3.44 8.94 -0.09
N HIS A 189 -3.70 7.69 0.32
CA HIS A 189 -3.91 7.41 1.73
C HIS A 189 -2.58 7.35 2.51
N GLY A 190 -2.62 7.64 3.79
CA GLY A 190 -1.45 7.55 4.64
C GLY A 190 -0.29 8.50 4.30
N VAL A 191 -0.53 9.55 3.50
CA VAL A 191 0.51 10.51 3.06
C VAL A 191 1.28 11.10 4.24
N ASN A 192 2.62 11.03 4.15
CA ASN A 192 3.55 11.62 5.10
C ASN A 192 4.68 12.40 4.38
N GLU A 193 5.60 13.00 5.14
CA GLU A 193 6.68 13.82 4.58
C GLU A 193 7.66 13.03 3.70
N VAL A 194 7.90 11.76 4.02
CA VAL A 194 8.77 10.91 3.20
C VAL A 194 8.11 10.65 1.85
N ILE A 195 6.82 10.31 1.86
CA ILE A 195 6.03 10.08 0.63
C ILE A 195 6.00 11.32 -0.26
N LEU A 196 5.71 12.50 0.32
CA LEU A 196 5.70 13.76 -0.42
C LEU A 196 7.04 14.04 -1.11
N ASN A 197 8.16 13.80 -0.42
CA ASN A 197 9.50 14.10 -0.92
C ASN A 197 10.20 12.91 -1.60
N SER A 198 9.49 11.83 -1.89
CA SER A 198 10.01 10.67 -2.64
C SER A 198 8.96 10.10 -3.59
N GLY A 199 8.06 9.23 -3.17
CA GLY A 199 7.12 8.54 -4.05
C GLY A 199 6.16 9.46 -4.82
N LEU A 200 5.78 10.62 -4.27
CA LEU A 200 5.00 11.64 -4.99
C LEU A 200 5.88 12.64 -5.77
N ALA A 201 7.19 12.54 -5.64
CA ALA A 201 8.15 13.41 -6.29
C ALA A 201 8.88 12.75 -7.47
N VAL A 202 8.60 11.49 -7.79
CA VAL A 202 9.16 10.76 -8.93
C VAL A 202 8.57 11.23 -10.26
N ASP A 203 9.20 10.81 -11.36
CA ASP A 203 8.64 10.95 -12.71
C ASP A 203 7.72 9.75 -12.99
N TYR A 204 6.41 9.99 -13.05
CA TYR A 204 5.42 8.93 -13.31
C TYR A 204 5.48 8.36 -14.72
N GLU A 205 6.10 9.04 -15.68
CA GLU A 205 6.43 8.45 -16.99
C GLU A 205 7.48 7.34 -16.83
N GLU A 206 8.50 7.59 -16.01
CA GLU A 206 9.54 6.61 -15.70
C GLU A 206 8.95 5.43 -14.92
N VAL A 207 8.17 5.72 -13.86
CA VAL A 207 7.43 4.70 -13.09
C VAL A 207 6.60 3.81 -14.00
N SER A 208 5.84 4.40 -14.93
CA SER A 208 4.98 3.65 -15.86
C SER A 208 5.79 2.78 -16.82
N ARG A 209 6.95 3.27 -17.33
CA ARG A 209 7.83 2.47 -18.20
C ARG A 209 8.43 1.29 -17.47
N ASP A 210 8.93 1.50 -16.26
CA ASP A 210 9.56 0.43 -15.47
C ASP A 210 8.53 -0.62 -15.03
N ALA A 211 7.34 -0.19 -14.59
CA ALA A 211 6.24 -1.10 -14.32
C ALA A 211 5.83 -1.92 -15.56
N GLU A 212 5.81 -1.30 -16.76
CA GLU A 212 5.49 -2.03 -18.00
C GLU A 212 6.55 -3.07 -18.36
N LYS A 213 7.83 -2.75 -18.21
CA LYS A 213 8.93 -3.72 -18.44
C LYS A 213 8.77 -4.94 -17.54
N LEU A 214 8.53 -4.75 -16.24
CA LEU A 214 8.33 -5.84 -15.31
C LEU A 214 7.02 -6.58 -15.58
N ARG A 215 5.94 -5.89 -15.92
CA ARG A 215 4.67 -6.50 -16.32
C ARG A 215 4.86 -7.46 -17.49
N LEU A 216 5.55 -7.02 -18.53
CA LEU A 216 5.83 -7.84 -19.71
C LEU A 216 6.73 -9.04 -19.38
N ALA A 217 7.72 -8.87 -18.51
CA ALA A 217 8.59 -9.95 -18.08
C ALA A 217 7.85 -11.00 -17.25
N MET A 218 6.89 -10.58 -16.41
CA MET A 218 6.18 -11.46 -15.47
C MET A 218 4.87 -12.03 -16.04
N THR A 219 4.31 -11.42 -17.08
CA THR A 219 3.03 -11.85 -17.68
C THR A 219 3.04 -13.32 -18.11
N LYS A 220 1.86 -13.96 -18.12
CA LYS A 220 1.65 -15.38 -18.45
C LYS A 220 2.41 -16.37 -17.56
N ALA A 221 2.66 -16.00 -16.31
CA ALA A 221 3.13 -16.93 -15.30
C ALA A 221 2.03 -17.95 -14.96
N ASP A 222 2.41 -19.21 -14.78
CA ASP A 222 1.47 -20.25 -14.34
C ASP A 222 1.25 -20.13 -12.83
N SER A 223 2.32 -19.94 -12.07
CA SER A 223 2.26 -19.76 -10.61
C SER A 223 3.48 -18.99 -10.08
N VAL A 224 3.34 -18.55 -8.81
CA VAL A 224 4.44 -18.01 -8.02
C VAL A 224 4.56 -18.81 -6.73
N GLU A 225 5.78 -19.20 -6.35
CA GLU A 225 6.10 -19.81 -5.07
C GLU A 225 6.93 -18.84 -4.23
N ILE A 226 6.56 -18.70 -2.95
CA ILE A 226 7.25 -17.82 -1.99
C ILE A 226 7.71 -18.66 -0.80
N ASP A 227 9.03 -18.68 -0.54
CA ASP A 227 9.61 -19.30 0.62
C ASP A 227 9.94 -18.27 1.69
N PHE A 228 9.37 -18.44 2.87
CA PHE A 228 9.59 -17.61 4.04
C PHE A 228 10.45 -18.36 5.07
N GLY A 229 11.60 -17.81 5.41
CA GLY A 229 12.49 -18.38 6.43
C GLY A 229 12.22 -17.76 7.80
N LEU A 230 11.78 -18.56 8.76
CA LEU A 230 11.58 -18.12 10.14
C LEU A 230 12.89 -18.13 10.92
N GLU A 231 12.97 -17.36 12.03
CA GLU A 231 14.12 -17.37 12.95
C GLU A 231 14.40 -18.76 13.54
N SER A 232 13.39 -19.62 13.64
CA SER A 232 13.53 -21.03 14.08
C SER A 232 14.31 -21.90 13.09
N GLY A 233 14.57 -21.43 11.87
CA GLY A 233 15.12 -22.20 10.76
C GLY A 233 14.06 -22.94 9.93
N GLU A 234 12.79 -22.91 10.33
CA GLU A 234 11.68 -23.45 9.55
C GLU A 234 11.46 -22.62 8.29
N VAL A 235 11.09 -23.26 7.19
CA VAL A 235 10.69 -22.59 5.95
C VAL A 235 9.22 -22.86 5.70
N LEU A 236 8.44 -21.79 5.56
CA LEU A 236 7.05 -21.85 5.12
C LEU A 236 7.00 -21.55 3.62
N THR A 237 6.21 -22.29 2.88
CA THR A 237 6.04 -22.07 1.44
C THR A 237 4.56 -21.82 1.13
N ALA A 238 4.30 -20.73 0.39
CA ALA A 238 3.01 -20.46 -0.24
C ALA A 238 3.16 -20.56 -1.76
N LYS A 239 2.23 -21.24 -2.42
CA LYS A 239 2.12 -21.31 -3.86
C LYS A 239 0.83 -20.65 -4.30
N LEU A 240 0.93 -19.70 -5.23
CA LEU A 240 -0.19 -18.96 -5.81
C LEU A 240 -0.31 -19.33 -7.29
N GLU A 241 -1.48 -19.83 -7.68
CA GLU A 241 -1.78 -20.17 -9.08
C GLU A 241 -2.25 -18.92 -9.82
N LEU A 242 -1.68 -18.66 -10.98
CA LEU A 242 -1.96 -17.49 -11.82
C LEU A 242 -2.60 -17.86 -13.15
N SER A 243 -2.63 -19.15 -13.48
CA SER A 243 -3.29 -19.72 -14.68
C SER A 243 -2.86 -19.06 -16.00
N GLY A 244 -1.63 -18.59 -16.10
CA GLY A 244 -1.10 -17.95 -17.30
C GLY A 244 -1.74 -16.61 -17.66
N GLN A 245 -2.35 -15.93 -16.67
CA GLN A 245 -2.96 -14.61 -16.87
C GLN A 245 -1.92 -13.53 -17.22
N GLU A 246 -2.38 -12.43 -17.77
CA GLU A 246 -1.54 -11.26 -17.95
C GLU A 246 -1.37 -10.53 -16.62
N ALA A 247 -0.12 -10.18 -16.30
CA ALA A 247 0.17 -9.30 -15.16
C ALA A 247 -0.48 -7.94 -15.38
N GLN A 248 -0.94 -7.32 -14.29
CA GLN A 248 -1.46 -5.96 -14.26
C GLN A 248 -0.40 -5.03 -13.68
N LYS A 249 -0.60 -3.73 -13.82
CA LYS A 249 0.29 -2.73 -13.23
C LYS A 249 -0.48 -1.56 -12.63
N SER A 250 -0.02 -1.07 -11.49
CA SER A 250 -0.38 0.24 -10.94
C SER A 250 0.77 1.20 -11.26
N HIS A 251 0.55 2.12 -12.20
CA HIS A 251 1.63 2.91 -12.79
C HIS A 251 1.46 4.43 -12.63
N GLY A 252 0.38 4.86 -12.00
CA GLY A 252 0.15 6.24 -11.60
C GLY A 252 -0.29 7.19 -12.72
N LEU A 253 -0.42 6.76 -13.98
CA LEU A 253 -0.95 7.59 -15.06
C LEU A 253 -2.46 7.36 -15.20
N CYS A 254 -3.23 8.44 -15.13
CA CYS A 254 -4.69 8.44 -15.25
C CYS A 254 -5.11 9.49 -16.29
N ARG A 255 -4.72 9.27 -17.55
CA ARG A 255 -4.82 10.23 -18.65
C ARG A 255 -5.96 9.94 -19.61
N GLY A 256 -6.25 10.91 -20.46
CA GLY A 256 -7.29 10.79 -21.47
C GLY A 256 -8.69 10.95 -20.89
N ASN A 257 -9.69 10.30 -21.52
CA ASN A 257 -11.10 10.43 -21.15
C ASN A 257 -11.66 9.14 -20.51
N THR A 258 -10.85 8.12 -20.32
CA THR A 258 -11.29 6.88 -19.67
C THR A 258 -11.38 7.13 -18.16
N PRO A 259 -12.56 6.92 -17.57
CA PRO A 259 -12.74 7.03 -16.12
C PRO A 259 -11.88 5.97 -15.42
N ASP A 260 -11.05 6.43 -14.47
CA ASP A 260 -10.14 5.57 -13.72
C ASP A 260 -9.63 6.27 -12.45
N VAL A 261 -9.01 5.51 -11.54
CA VAL A 261 -8.43 6.04 -10.31
C VAL A 261 -7.00 5.50 -10.14
N ALA A 262 -6.04 6.42 -10.07
CA ALA A 262 -4.65 6.10 -9.77
C ALA A 262 -4.46 5.93 -8.26
N ASN A 263 -3.78 4.87 -7.82
CA ASN A 263 -3.30 4.73 -6.45
C ASN A 263 -1.88 5.32 -6.37
N LEU A 264 -1.67 6.34 -5.53
CA LEU A 264 -0.42 7.11 -5.47
C LEU A 264 0.17 7.14 -4.05
N PRO A 265 1.47 6.90 -3.90
CA PRO A 265 2.49 6.59 -4.90
C PRO A 265 2.21 5.30 -5.65
N ALA A 266 2.57 5.27 -6.93
CA ALA A 266 2.40 4.11 -7.78
C ALA A 266 3.74 3.41 -8.06
N GLY A 267 3.66 2.28 -8.72
CA GLY A 267 4.82 1.51 -9.15
C GLY A 267 4.81 0.09 -8.62
N GLU A 268 3.87 -0.70 -9.13
CA GLU A 268 3.81 -2.14 -8.86
C GLU A 268 3.34 -2.93 -10.08
N VAL A 269 3.65 -4.21 -10.04
CA VAL A 269 3.07 -5.23 -10.91
C VAL A 269 2.34 -6.22 -10.04
N TYR A 270 1.11 -6.56 -10.40
CA TYR A 270 0.28 -7.43 -9.60
C TYR A 270 -0.50 -8.47 -10.42
N PHE A 271 -1.00 -9.48 -9.70
CA PHE A 271 -1.88 -10.51 -10.19
C PHE A 271 -3.04 -10.71 -9.22
N VAL A 272 -4.18 -11.18 -9.73
CA VAL A 272 -5.27 -11.73 -8.93
C VAL A 272 -5.13 -13.26 -8.95
N PRO A 273 -4.69 -13.91 -7.86
CA PRO A 273 -4.48 -15.35 -7.84
C PRO A 273 -5.79 -16.12 -8.10
N THR A 274 -5.73 -17.15 -8.93
CA THR A 274 -6.90 -18.02 -9.21
C THR A 274 -7.09 -19.10 -8.13
N SER A 275 -6.02 -19.44 -7.41
CA SER A 275 -6.00 -20.31 -6.25
C SER A 275 -4.69 -20.12 -5.48
N ALA A 276 -4.60 -20.66 -4.28
CA ALA A 276 -3.35 -20.71 -3.50
C ALA A 276 -3.39 -21.86 -2.50
N GLU A 277 -2.20 -22.40 -2.20
CA GLU A 277 -1.99 -23.48 -1.24
C GLU A 277 -0.73 -23.23 -0.42
N GLY A 278 -0.67 -23.77 0.80
CA GLY A 278 0.52 -23.79 1.64
C GLY A 278 0.43 -22.89 2.86
N HIS A 279 1.56 -22.30 3.24
CA HIS A 279 1.68 -21.55 4.49
C HIS A 279 2.52 -20.29 4.28
N PHE A 280 2.16 -19.20 4.98
CA PHE A 280 3.00 -18.02 5.07
C PHE A 280 2.88 -17.35 6.45
N PRO A 281 3.91 -16.60 6.89
CA PRO A 281 3.86 -15.89 8.16
C PRO A 281 3.12 -14.56 8.03
N MET A 282 2.41 -14.17 9.08
CA MET A 282 1.82 -12.84 9.22
C MET A 282 2.22 -12.21 10.55
N LYS A 283 2.73 -10.99 10.48
CA LYS A 283 2.98 -10.17 11.66
C LYS A 283 1.79 -9.24 11.89
N TYR A 284 1.14 -9.40 13.03
CA TYR A 284 0.01 -8.56 13.45
C TYR A 284 0.50 -7.23 14.05
N GLU A 285 -0.39 -6.25 14.16
CA GLU A 285 -0.07 -4.90 14.67
C GLU A 285 0.48 -4.90 16.11
N ASP A 286 0.02 -5.84 16.96
CA ASP A 286 0.51 -6.00 18.34
C ASP A 286 1.86 -6.72 18.44
N GLY A 287 2.48 -7.06 17.29
CA GLY A 287 3.74 -7.77 17.19
C GLY A 287 3.61 -9.31 17.25
N THR A 288 2.40 -9.84 17.39
CA THR A 288 2.16 -11.28 17.30
C THR A 288 2.55 -11.79 15.92
N LEU A 289 3.17 -12.97 15.87
CA LEU A 289 3.52 -13.67 14.65
C LEU A 289 2.66 -14.94 14.52
N GLY A 290 1.91 -15.04 13.44
CA GLY A 290 1.07 -16.18 13.09
C GLY A 290 1.58 -16.92 11.87
N ARG A 291 1.30 -18.22 11.78
CA ARG A 291 1.40 -19.03 10.57
C ARG A 291 0.01 -19.11 9.96
N LEU A 292 -0.18 -18.55 8.79
CA LEU A 292 -1.41 -18.66 8.04
C LEU A 292 -1.38 -19.94 7.19
N THR A 293 -2.47 -20.69 7.23
CA THR A 293 -2.71 -21.87 6.37
C THR A 293 -3.65 -21.46 5.25
N VAL A 294 -3.23 -21.69 4.02
CA VAL A 294 -4.00 -21.37 2.80
C VAL A 294 -4.41 -22.65 2.11
N THR A 295 -5.68 -22.72 1.73
CA THR A 295 -6.24 -23.80 0.93
C THR A 295 -7.29 -23.26 -0.04
N GLY A 296 -7.19 -23.64 -1.31
CA GLY A 296 -8.14 -23.24 -2.36
C GLY A 296 -8.23 -21.71 -2.51
N GLY A 297 -7.11 -20.99 -2.40
CA GLY A 297 -7.07 -19.54 -2.53
C GLY A 297 -7.52 -18.76 -1.29
N ARG A 298 -7.73 -19.42 -0.14
CA ARG A 298 -8.19 -18.75 1.09
C ARG A 298 -7.36 -19.13 2.29
N ILE A 299 -7.11 -18.15 3.14
CA ILE A 299 -6.63 -18.37 4.49
C ILE A 299 -7.77 -19.02 5.28
N ILE A 300 -7.52 -20.23 5.77
CA ILE A 300 -8.52 -21.00 6.53
C ILE A 300 -8.24 -21.02 8.04
N ARG A 301 -7.00 -20.70 8.43
CA ARG A 301 -6.57 -20.71 9.82
C ARG A 301 -5.27 -19.96 10.01
N SER A 302 -5.10 -19.39 11.21
CA SER A 302 -3.84 -18.91 11.75
C SER A 302 -3.45 -19.75 12.98
N ASP A 303 -2.16 -20.10 13.10
CA ASP A 303 -1.57 -20.77 14.28
C ASP A 303 -0.49 -19.85 14.87
N LEU A 304 -0.39 -19.80 16.20
CA LEU A 304 0.59 -18.96 16.90
C LEU A 304 2.01 -19.46 16.65
N ILE A 305 2.89 -18.55 16.18
CA ILE A 305 4.35 -18.76 16.20
C ILE A 305 4.94 -18.06 17.42
N ALA A 306 4.61 -16.79 17.65
CA ALA A 306 5.08 -16.03 18.80
C ALA A 306 4.09 -14.89 19.15
N GLY A 307 4.02 -14.48 20.40
CA GLY A 307 3.17 -13.38 20.86
C GLY A 307 1.90 -13.84 21.54
N HIS A 308 0.74 -13.26 21.18
CA HIS A 308 -0.51 -13.39 21.92
C HIS A 308 -1.51 -14.34 21.26
N GLN A 309 -1.90 -15.41 21.96
CA GLN A 309 -2.92 -16.36 21.47
C GLN A 309 -4.28 -15.66 21.18
N ALA A 310 -4.65 -14.66 21.97
CA ALA A 310 -5.90 -13.92 21.77
C ALA A 310 -6.01 -13.25 20.40
N THR A 311 -4.90 -12.76 19.85
CA THR A 311 -4.83 -12.16 18.50
C THR A 311 -5.11 -13.22 17.43
N ILE A 312 -4.51 -14.40 17.57
CA ILE A 312 -4.73 -15.54 16.69
C ILE A 312 -6.20 -16.02 16.77
N ASP A 313 -6.73 -16.13 17.99
CA ASP A 313 -8.13 -16.56 18.20
C ASP A 313 -9.11 -15.57 17.57
N ALA A 314 -8.85 -14.25 17.69
CA ALA A 314 -9.66 -13.22 17.06
C ALA A 314 -9.64 -13.29 15.53
N HIS A 315 -8.45 -13.53 14.94
CA HIS A 315 -8.33 -13.73 13.48
C HIS A 315 -9.10 -14.97 13.04
N ASN A 316 -8.92 -16.11 13.71
CA ASN A 316 -9.63 -17.34 13.39
C ASN A 316 -11.14 -17.20 13.54
N ALA A 317 -11.61 -16.45 14.54
CA ALA A 317 -13.03 -16.14 14.71
C ALA A 317 -13.58 -15.31 13.54
N ARG A 318 -12.79 -14.32 13.03
CA ARG A 318 -13.15 -13.52 11.84
C ARG A 318 -13.26 -14.42 10.59
N LEU A 319 -12.27 -15.29 10.36
CA LEU A 319 -12.27 -16.23 9.22
C LEU A 319 -13.44 -17.21 9.27
N LEU A 320 -13.82 -17.67 10.48
CA LEU A 320 -14.96 -18.57 10.68
C LEU A 320 -16.30 -17.84 10.49
N ASP A 321 -16.42 -16.60 10.99
CA ASP A 321 -17.62 -15.79 10.87
C ASP A 321 -17.87 -15.37 9.42
N ASP A 322 -16.81 -14.95 8.70
CA ASP A 322 -16.89 -14.51 7.31
C ASP A 322 -15.68 -15.01 6.50
N PRO A 323 -15.77 -16.20 5.90
CA PRO A 323 -14.66 -16.80 5.15
C PRO A 323 -14.15 -15.96 3.96
N MET A 324 -14.96 -15.00 3.48
CA MET A 324 -14.53 -14.10 2.39
C MET A 324 -13.40 -13.18 2.82
N THR A 325 -13.27 -12.89 4.12
CA THR A 325 -12.15 -12.09 4.65
C THR A 325 -10.79 -12.75 4.54
N GLY A 326 -10.75 -14.05 4.26
CA GLY A 326 -9.52 -14.81 4.06
C GLY A 326 -9.16 -15.07 2.59
N VAL A 327 -9.98 -14.65 1.62
CA VAL A 327 -9.67 -14.84 0.19
C VAL A 327 -8.44 -14.04 -0.18
N LEU A 328 -7.47 -14.67 -0.86
CA LEU A 328 -6.30 -13.98 -1.41
C LEU A 328 -6.70 -13.30 -2.73
N GLY A 329 -6.85 -11.99 -2.70
CA GLY A 329 -7.30 -11.16 -3.83
C GLY A 329 -6.16 -10.52 -4.61
N GLU A 330 -4.92 -10.55 -4.09
CA GLU A 330 -3.79 -9.95 -4.78
C GLU A 330 -2.46 -10.62 -4.42
N LEU A 331 -1.56 -10.63 -5.41
CA LEU A 331 -0.12 -10.84 -5.27
C LEU A 331 0.57 -9.67 -5.98
N GLY A 332 1.19 -8.77 -5.22
CA GLY A 332 1.83 -7.57 -5.75
C GLY A 332 3.34 -7.55 -5.53
N PHE A 333 4.04 -6.81 -6.41
CA PHE A 333 5.50 -6.64 -6.44
C PHE A 333 5.86 -5.19 -6.65
N GLY A 334 6.65 -4.61 -5.74
CA GLY A 334 7.18 -3.26 -5.89
C GLY A 334 8.17 -3.13 -7.06
N THR A 335 8.14 -2.00 -7.74
CA THR A 335 8.99 -1.74 -8.93
C THR A 335 9.94 -0.57 -8.76
N GLN A 336 9.88 0.15 -7.62
CA GLN A 336 10.54 1.44 -7.44
C GLN A 336 11.70 1.40 -6.44
N VAL A 337 12.73 2.19 -6.70
CA VAL A 337 13.80 2.45 -5.72
C VAL A 337 13.42 3.67 -4.88
N LEU A 338 12.74 3.43 -3.76
CA LEU A 338 12.18 4.42 -2.83
C LEU A 338 12.70 4.20 -1.41
N PRO A 339 12.83 5.27 -0.60
CA PRO A 339 13.10 5.11 0.83
C PRO A 339 11.89 4.52 1.56
N VAL A 340 12.15 3.82 2.66
CA VAL A 340 11.09 3.37 3.57
C VAL A 340 10.38 4.59 4.14
N SER A 341 9.06 4.62 4.00
CA SER A 341 8.20 5.72 4.46
C SER A 341 7.52 5.45 5.80
N GLY A 342 7.39 4.17 6.16
CA GLY A 342 6.59 3.72 7.30
C GLY A 342 5.09 3.73 7.02
N SER A 343 4.68 3.86 5.75
CA SER A 343 3.30 3.75 5.30
C SER A 343 3.24 2.77 4.13
N ASP A 344 2.36 1.78 4.22
CA ASP A 344 2.32 0.65 3.30
C ASP A 344 2.12 1.08 1.84
N ILE A 345 1.32 2.10 1.59
CA ILE A 345 1.09 2.64 0.24
C ILE A 345 2.38 2.94 -0.56
N GLN A 346 3.45 3.37 0.09
CA GLN A 346 4.75 3.55 -0.57
C GLN A 346 5.63 2.31 -0.40
N ASP A 347 5.63 1.71 0.78
CA ASP A 347 6.61 0.68 1.12
C ASP A 347 6.38 -0.61 0.32
N GLU A 348 5.15 -0.86 -0.13
CA GLU A 348 4.81 -1.95 -1.07
C GLU A 348 5.28 -1.70 -2.52
N LYS A 349 5.59 -0.44 -2.88
CA LYS A 349 6.10 -0.08 -4.20
C LYS A 349 7.61 -0.23 -4.30
N VAL A 350 8.30 -0.56 -3.21
CA VAL A 350 9.76 -0.70 -3.17
C VAL A 350 10.19 -1.99 -3.89
N LEU A 351 11.12 -1.87 -4.84
CA LEU A 351 11.67 -3.00 -5.57
C LEU A 351 12.34 -4.00 -4.62
N GLY A 352 11.96 -5.27 -4.71
CA GLY A 352 12.41 -6.32 -3.79
C GLY A 352 11.44 -6.59 -2.64
N THR A 353 10.34 -5.85 -2.52
CA THR A 353 9.21 -6.22 -1.67
C THR A 353 8.14 -6.97 -2.45
N CYS A 354 7.33 -7.75 -1.77
CA CYS A 354 6.08 -8.26 -2.28
C CYS A 354 5.01 -8.20 -1.20
N HIS A 355 3.75 -8.27 -1.61
CA HIS A 355 2.63 -8.34 -0.69
C HIS A 355 1.57 -9.32 -1.20
N LEU A 356 0.78 -9.82 -0.27
CA LEU A 356 -0.46 -10.52 -0.53
C LEU A 356 -1.58 -9.65 0.02
N ALA A 357 -2.72 -9.58 -0.67
CA ALA A 357 -3.88 -8.92 -0.09
C ALA A 357 -5.03 -9.90 0.12
N THR A 358 -5.82 -9.62 1.14
CA THR A 358 -7.03 -10.39 1.47
C THR A 358 -8.28 -9.56 1.26
N GLY A 359 -9.37 -10.22 0.92
CA GLY A 359 -10.68 -9.60 0.80
C GLY A 359 -11.09 -9.28 -0.63
N ARG A 360 -11.73 -8.11 -0.84
CA ARG A 360 -12.24 -7.72 -2.16
C ARG A 360 -11.14 -7.47 -3.18
N ASP A 361 -11.41 -7.80 -4.43
CA ASP A 361 -10.46 -7.68 -5.54
C ASP A 361 -11.09 -7.14 -6.85
N ASP A 362 -12.36 -6.75 -6.80
CA ASP A 362 -13.15 -6.30 -7.97
C ASP A 362 -12.53 -5.08 -8.68
N HIS A 363 -11.85 -4.22 -7.95
CA HIS A 363 -11.13 -3.06 -8.49
C HIS A 363 -9.81 -3.44 -9.20
N LEU A 364 -9.29 -4.63 -8.94
CA LEU A 364 -8.06 -5.18 -9.53
C LEU A 364 -8.35 -6.10 -10.74
N GLY A 365 -9.62 -6.26 -11.10
CA GLY A 365 -10.06 -7.17 -12.16
C GLY A 365 -10.43 -8.56 -11.67
N GLY A 366 -10.48 -8.78 -10.36
CA GLY A 366 -10.98 -9.99 -9.73
C GLY A 366 -12.52 -10.05 -9.69
N HIS A 367 -13.04 -11.01 -8.92
CA HIS A 367 -14.49 -11.29 -8.86
C HIS A 367 -15.08 -11.16 -7.46
N ILE A 368 -14.28 -10.79 -6.47
CA ILE A 368 -14.72 -10.67 -5.08
C ILE A 368 -15.25 -9.27 -4.83
N THR A 369 -16.57 -9.16 -4.79
CA THR A 369 -17.31 -7.91 -4.59
C THR A 369 -17.82 -7.79 -3.15
N PRO A 370 -18.17 -6.59 -2.66
CA PRO A 370 -18.70 -6.38 -1.30
C PRO A 370 -19.93 -7.23 -0.96
N ASP A 371 -20.74 -7.59 -1.95
CA ASP A 371 -22.00 -8.36 -1.74
C ASP A 371 -21.75 -9.83 -1.39
N GLN A 372 -20.53 -10.33 -1.58
CA GLN A 372 -20.16 -11.71 -1.24
C GLN A 372 -19.74 -11.86 0.22
N PHE A 373 -19.49 -10.76 0.93
CA PHE A 373 -19.16 -10.78 2.34
C PHE A 373 -20.44 -10.85 3.18
N LYS A 374 -20.34 -11.53 4.34
CA LYS A 374 -21.45 -11.63 5.28
C LYS A 374 -21.94 -10.24 5.73
N ARG A 375 -21.03 -9.28 5.83
CA ARG A 375 -21.32 -7.87 6.12
C ARG A 375 -20.45 -6.97 5.24
N ARG A 376 -21.01 -5.89 4.70
CA ARG A 376 -20.25 -4.93 3.88
C ARG A 376 -19.03 -4.34 4.60
N GLN A 377 -19.10 -4.18 5.93
CA GLN A 377 -17.96 -3.71 6.74
C GLN A 377 -16.80 -4.72 6.81
N ASN A 378 -16.97 -5.95 6.34
CA ASN A 378 -15.91 -6.94 6.22
C ASN A 378 -15.25 -6.92 4.83
N ALA A 379 -15.84 -6.22 3.87
CA ALA A 379 -15.38 -6.17 2.47
C ALA A 379 -14.18 -5.22 2.29
N THR A 380 -13.20 -5.34 3.17
CA THR A 380 -11.91 -4.65 3.05
C THR A 380 -11.05 -5.29 1.97
N HIS A 381 -10.02 -4.56 1.54
CA HIS A 381 -8.86 -5.09 0.84
C HIS A 381 -7.67 -4.74 1.73
N ASP A 382 -7.09 -5.76 2.35
CA ASP A 382 -6.07 -5.60 3.38
C ASP A 382 -4.73 -6.20 2.90
N ASP A 383 -3.72 -5.34 2.71
CA ASP A 383 -2.40 -5.73 2.26
C ASP A 383 -1.57 -6.33 3.41
N ILE A 384 -0.93 -7.45 3.13
CA ILE A 384 0.04 -8.13 4.00
C ILE A 384 1.41 -7.92 3.36
N LEU A 385 2.06 -6.82 3.70
CA LEU A 385 3.34 -6.42 3.13
C LEU A 385 4.50 -7.20 3.74
N PHE A 386 5.33 -7.78 2.89
CA PHE A 386 6.60 -8.40 3.24
C PHE A 386 7.76 -7.46 2.86
N ALA A 387 8.37 -6.87 3.88
CA ALA A 387 9.49 -5.94 3.71
C ALA A 387 10.42 -6.00 4.93
N PRO A 388 11.74 -5.77 4.78
CA PRO A 388 12.72 -5.97 5.86
C PRO A 388 12.39 -5.19 7.14
N HIS A 389 11.91 -3.96 6.99
CA HIS A 389 11.59 -3.09 8.13
C HIS A 389 10.25 -3.45 8.80
N LYS A 390 9.32 -4.02 8.05
CA LYS A 390 7.98 -4.37 8.54
C LYS A 390 7.94 -5.77 9.15
N THR A 391 8.67 -6.70 8.56
CA THR A 391 8.65 -8.10 8.95
C THR A 391 10.06 -8.62 9.35
N PRO A 392 10.72 -7.99 10.36
CA PRO A 392 12.08 -8.35 10.74
C PRO A 392 12.22 -9.75 11.36
N ASN A 393 11.10 -10.39 11.72
CA ASN A 393 11.07 -11.70 12.38
C ASN A 393 11.15 -12.88 11.40
N PHE A 394 11.14 -12.62 10.11
CA PHE A 394 11.31 -13.63 9.07
C PHE A 394 11.85 -12.99 7.79
N ASP A 395 12.37 -13.82 6.91
CA ASP A 395 13.01 -13.43 5.66
C ASP A 395 12.22 -14.03 4.48
N ILE A 396 12.14 -13.32 3.38
CA ILE A 396 11.80 -13.93 2.09
C ILE A 396 13.07 -14.60 1.57
N LYS A 397 13.16 -15.92 1.73
CA LYS A 397 14.28 -16.68 1.17
C LYS A 397 14.32 -16.53 -0.34
N GLN A 398 13.19 -16.76 -0.98
CA GLN A 398 13.11 -16.69 -2.42
C GLN A 398 11.66 -16.56 -2.89
N VAL A 399 11.42 -15.73 -3.91
CA VAL A 399 10.20 -15.70 -4.72
C VAL A 399 10.54 -16.24 -6.09
N ARG A 400 9.84 -17.26 -6.52
CA ARG A 400 10.04 -17.93 -7.82
C ARG A 400 8.78 -17.86 -8.68
N MET A 401 8.92 -17.35 -9.88
CA MET A 401 7.90 -17.43 -10.92
C MET A 401 8.08 -18.70 -11.75
N ILE A 402 6.99 -19.38 -12.03
CA ILE A 402 6.96 -20.62 -12.79
C ILE A 402 6.17 -20.38 -14.07
N ARG A 403 6.76 -20.82 -15.20
CA ARG A 403 6.15 -20.76 -16.53
C ARG A 403 6.52 -22.03 -17.31
N GLY A 404 5.58 -22.95 -17.42
CA GLY A 404 5.85 -24.30 -17.93
C GLY A 404 6.91 -25.02 -17.09
N THR A 405 8.05 -25.33 -17.68
CA THR A 405 9.20 -25.94 -17.00
C THR A 405 10.24 -24.93 -16.51
N GLN A 406 10.09 -23.67 -16.87
CA GLN A 406 11.00 -22.60 -16.48
C GLN A 406 10.68 -22.11 -15.05
N ARG A 407 11.73 -21.83 -14.29
CA ARG A 407 11.68 -21.26 -12.94
C ARG A 407 12.61 -20.06 -12.91
N GLU A 408 12.04 -18.89 -12.68
CA GLU A 408 12.78 -17.62 -12.59
C GLU A 408 12.70 -17.09 -11.17
N VAL A 409 13.85 -16.76 -10.58
CA VAL A 409 13.90 -16.10 -9.28
C VAL A 409 13.60 -14.63 -9.47
N LEU A 410 12.59 -14.11 -8.80
CA LEU A 410 12.20 -12.70 -8.81
C LEU A 410 12.85 -11.92 -7.68
N ILE A 411 12.77 -12.46 -6.47
CA ILE A 411 13.27 -11.83 -5.24
C ILE A 411 14.06 -12.87 -4.43
N GLU A 412 15.16 -12.45 -3.82
CA GLU A 412 15.94 -13.24 -2.88
C GLU A 412 16.39 -12.34 -1.72
N HIS A 413 16.06 -12.71 -0.50
CA HIS A 413 16.40 -11.95 0.71
C HIS A 413 15.99 -10.45 0.61
N PHE A 414 14.76 -10.19 0.18
CA PHE A 414 14.23 -8.85 -0.07
C PHE A 414 15.04 -8.02 -1.09
N GLN A 415 15.82 -8.67 -1.94
CA GLN A 415 16.52 -8.02 -3.04
C GLN A 415 15.97 -8.50 -4.38
N PRO A 416 15.85 -7.62 -5.39
CA PRO A 416 15.48 -8.03 -6.73
C PRO A 416 16.55 -8.96 -7.29
N ALA A 417 16.13 -10.09 -7.82
CA ALA A 417 17.02 -11.03 -8.48
C ALA A 417 17.40 -10.56 -9.90
N LYS A 418 18.39 -11.23 -10.48
CA LYS A 418 18.90 -10.88 -11.81
C LYS A 418 17.80 -10.77 -12.87
N PHE A 419 16.78 -11.62 -12.83
CA PHE A 419 15.67 -11.60 -13.78
C PHE A 419 14.95 -10.25 -13.82
N LEU A 420 14.59 -9.68 -12.65
CA LEU A 420 13.94 -8.37 -12.58
C LEU A 420 14.89 -7.23 -12.99
N LEU A 421 16.16 -7.31 -12.58
CA LEU A 421 17.16 -6.29 -12.93
C LEU A 421 17.43 -6.26 -14.45
N ASP A 422 17.55 -7.43 -15.10
CA ASP A 422 17.72 -7.53 -16.56
C ASP A 422 16.49 -6.99 -17.30
N ALA A 423 15.27 -7.24 -16.80
CA ALA A 423 14.06 -6.70 -17.39
C ALA A 423 14.00 -5.17 -17.30
N LEU A 424 14.40 -4.59 -16.18
CA LEU A 424 14.46 -3.13 -16.01
C LEU A 424 15.53 -2.47 -16.89
N ALA A 425 16.62 -3.18 -17.19
CA ALA A 425 17.72 -2.67 -18.00
C ALA A 425 17.43 -2.63 -19.52
N GLN A 426 16.38 -3.30 -19.99
CA GLN A 426 15.92 -3.28 -21.39
C GLN A 426 15.21 -1.95 -21.72
#